data_b908ff8225281b2f09f7b090a86a577b
#
_entry.id   b908ff8225281b2f09f7b090a86a577b
#
_cell.length_a   1.000
_cell.length_b   1.000
_cell.length_c   1.000
_cell.angle_alpha   90.00
_cell.angle_beta   90.00
_cell.angle_gamma   90.00
#
_symmetry.space_group_name_H-M   'P 1'
#
loop_
_entity.id
_entity.type
_entity.pdbx_description
1 polymer ?
#
loop_
_entity_poly.entity_id
_entity_poly.type
_entity_poly.pdbx_seq_one_letter_code
_entity_poly.pdbx_strand_id
1 'polypeptide(L)'
;MKKPMARKFLVEVQLPAAQKRFDVRIPADSCVGEITTLIAALAADLSEGSFRPSMQAVLCSAETGNIYDVDMTAAEQGICNGTRLILI
;
A
#
# COMPACT_ATOMS: atom_id res chain seq x y z
N MET A 1 -8.72 -27.81 9.23
CA MET A 1 -8.84 -26.73 10.18
C MET A 1 -9.09 -25.41 9.47
N LYS A 2 -10.00 -24.65 10.00
CA LYS A 2 -10.36 -23.40 9.37
C LYS A 2 -9.37 -22.31 9.70
N LYS A 3 -8.86 -21.63 8.68
CA LYS A 3 -7.97 -20.51 8.86
C LYS A 3 -8.74 -19.33 9.44
N PRO A 4 -8.22 -18.61 10.43
CA PRO A 4 -8.89 -17.40 10.88
C PRO A 4 -8.94 -16.39 9.74
N MET A 5 -9.92 -15.51 9.77
CA MET A 5 -9.99 -14.43 8.79
C MET A 5 -8.71 -13.63 8.86
N ALA A 6 -8.11 -13.37 7.69
CA ALA A 6 -6.92 -12.55 7.62
C ALA A 6 -7.23 -11.16 8.14
N ARG A 7 -6.34 -10.64 8.98
CA ARG A 7 -6.46 -9.25 9.43
C ARG A 7 -6.23 -8.33 8.25
N LYS A 8 -6.99 -7.25 8.21
CA LYS A 8 -6.81 -6.21 7.21
C LYS A 8 -6.70 -4.88 7.89
N PHE A 9 -5.85 -4.04 7.36
CA PHE A 9 -5.69 -2.68 7.82
C PHE A 9 -6.29 -1.72 6.81
N LEU A 10 -7.06 -0.75 7.30
CA LEU A 10 -7.53 0.34 6.46
C LEU A 10 -6.46 1.43 6.48
N VAL A 11 -5.88 1.71 5.33
CA VAL A 11 -4.81 2.69 5.21
C VAL A 11 -5.17 3.72 4.15
N GLU A 12 -4.60 4.91 4.27
CA GLU A 12 -4.73 5.95 3.26
C GLU A 12 -3.50 5.92 2.38
N VAL A 13 -3.71 5.88 1.08
CA VAL A 13 -2.62 5.90 0.10
C VAL A 13 -2.65 7.23 -0.65
N GLN A 14 -1.53 7.91 -0.67
CA GLN A 14 -1.36 9.16 -1.41
C GLN A 14 -0.61 8.88 -2.70
N LEU A 15 -1.10 9.47 -3.78
CA LEU A 15 -0.50 9.36 -5.11
C LEU A 15 -0.06 10.75 -5.56
N PRO A 16 1.16 11.18 -5.23
CA PRO A 16 1.60 12.53 -5.61
C PRO A 16 1.56 12.78 -7.11
N ALA A 17 1.92 11.78 -7.89
CA ALA A 17 1.93 11.92 -9.35
C ALA A 17 0.56 12.24 -9.94
N ALA A 18 -0.50 11.74 -9.31
CA ALA A 18 -1.87 11.98 -9.76
C ALA A 18 -2.59 13.00 -8.89
N GLN A 19 -1.94 13.51 -7.84
CA GLN A 19 -2.53 14.43 -6.88
C GLN A 19 -3.82 13.88 -6.27
N LYS A 20 -3.84 12.59 -6.00
CA LYS A 20 -4.99 11.89 -5.44
C LYS A 20 -4.61 11.10 -4.21
N ARG A 21 -5.59 10.76 -3.42
CA ARG A 21 -5.45 9.87 -2.29
C ARG A 21 -6.72 9.04 -2.17
N PHE A 22 -6.57 7.85 -1.61
CA PHE A 22 -7.71 6.95 -1.43
C PHE A 22 -7.45 6.04 -0.26
N ASP A 23 -8.53 5.50 0.28
CA ASP A 23 -8.45 4.52 1.36
C ASP A 23 -8.54 3.12 0.77
N VAL A 24 -7.76 2.21 1.31
CA VAL A 24 -7.75 0.82 0.86
C VAL A 24 -7.52 -0.10 2.04
N ARG A 25 -8.10 -1.28 1.98
CA ARG A 25 -7.84 -2.33 2.96
C ARG A 25 -6.76 -3.23 2.43
N ILE A 26 -5.71 -3.39 3.23
CA ILE A 26 -4.58 -4.24 2.86
C ILE A 26 -4.47 -5.42 3.82
N PRO A 27 -4.06 -6.59 3.34
CA PRO A 27 -3.86 -7.73 4.23
C PRO A 27 -2.64 -7.51 5.13
N ALA A 28 -2.83 -7.69 6.43
CA ALA A 28 -1.78 -7.44 7.41
C ALA A 28 -0.61 -8.42 7.28
N ASP A 29 -0.91 -9.64 6.85
CA ASP A 29 0.05 -10.73 6.81
C ASP A 29 0.69 -10.94 5.44
N SER A 30 0.39 -10.08 4.48
CA SER A 30 1.04 -10.11 3.17
C SER A 30 2.28 -9.24 3.18
N CYS A 31 3.29 -9.62 2.42
CA CYS A 31 4.49 -8.80 2.32
C CYS A 31 4.21 -7.51 1.55
N VAL A 32 4.98 -6.49 1.87
CA VAL A 32 4.78 -5.16 1.28
C VAL A 32 4.94 -5.18 -0.24
N GLY A 33 5.79 -6.05 -0.77
CA GLY A 33 5.93 -6.19 -2.22
C GLY A 33 4.63 -6.54 -2.91
N GLU A 34 3.88 -7.50 -2.35
CA GLU A 34 2.58 -7.89 -2.89
C GLU A 34 1.56 -6.78 -2.71
N ILE A 35 1.57 -6.13 -1.55
CA ILE A 35 0.68 -5.02 -1.25
C ILE A 35 0.92 -3.87 -2.21
N THR A 36 2.18 -3.56 -2.49
CA THR A 36 2.55 -2.50 -3.44
C THR A 36 1.98 -2.77 -4.82
N THR A 37 2.06 -4.02 -5.27
CA THR A 37 1.51 -4.41 -6.57
C THR A 37 0.01 -4.21 -6.62
N LEU A 38 -0.70 -4.61 -5.57
CA LEU A 38 -2.16 -4.43 -5.49
C LEU A 38 -2.55 -2.95 -5.49
N ILE A 39 -1.85 -2.15 -4.69
CA ILE A 39 -2.12 -0.72 -4.60
C ILE A 39 -1.84 -0.03 -5.92
N ALA A 40 -0.75 -0.42 -6.60
CA ALA A 40 -0.40 0.15 -7.89
C ALA A 40 -1.47 -0.12 -8.95
N ALA A 41 -2.04 -1.32 -8.94
CA ALA A 41 -3.12 -1.66 -9.86
C ALA A 41 -4.37 -0.82 -9.60
N LEU A 42 -4.73 -0.66 -8.32
CA LEU A 42 -5.87 0.19 -7.93
C LEU A 42 -5.61 1.65 -8.29
N ALA A 43 -4.39 2.12 -8.08
CA ALA A 43 -4.01 3.49 -8.41
C ALA A 43 -4.15 3.77 -9.91
N ALA A 44 -3.76 2.81 -10.74
CA ALA A 44 -3.89 2.95 -12.18
C ALA A 44 -5.35 3.13 -12.59
N ASP A 45 -6.25 2.34 -11.99
CA ASP A 45 -7.68 2.44 -12.27
C ASP A 45 -8.27 3.77 -11.79
N LEU A 46 -7.91 4.17 -10.58
CA LEU A 46 -8.49 5.37 -9.96
C LEU A 46 -7.96 6.66 -10.57
N SER A 47 -6.77 6.64 -11.11
CA SER A 47 -6.13 7.83 -11.67
C SER A 47 -6.44 8.06 -13.15
N GLU A 48 -7.22 7.17 -13.74
CA GLU A 48 -7.62 7.27 -15.16
C GLU A 48 -6.40 7.39 -16.08
N GLY A 49 -5.36 6.63 -15.75
CA GLY A 49 -4.14 6.61 -16.56
C GLY A 49 -3.08 7.62 -16.15
N SER A 50 -3.34 8.49 -15.18
CA SER A 50 -2.33 9.44 -14.70
C SER A 50 -1.22 8.76 -13.91
N PHE A 51 -1.50 7.60 -13.33
CA PHE A 51 -0.52 6.78 -12.65
C PHE A 51 -0.36 5.48 -13.43
N ARG A 52 0.85 5.18 -13.85
CA ARG A 52 1.14 3.92 -14.56
C ARG A 52 1.87 2.98 -13.62
N PRO A 53 1.34 1.77 -13.38
CA PRO A 53 2.06 0.79 -12.57
C PRO A 53 3.41 0.51 -13.22
N SER A 54 4.43 0.42 -12.39
CA SER A 54 5.74 0.03 -12.87
C SER A 54 6.34 -0.96 -11.89
N MET A 55 7.34 -1.70 -12.33
CA MET A 55 8.05 -2.60 -11.44
C MET A 55 8.88 -1.85 -10.41
N GLN A 56 9.00 -0.54 -10.56
CA GLN A 56 9.75 0.31 -9.65
C GLN A 56 8.87 1.07 -8.69
N ALA A 57 7.58 0.77 -8.65
CA ALA A 57 6.69 1.42 -7.70
C ALA A 57 7.13 1.11 -6.27
N VAL A 58 7.17 2.14 -5.44
CA VAL A 58 7.69 2.07 -4.09
C VAL A 58 6.66 2.59 -3.11
N LEU A 59 6.48 1.87 -2.00
CA LEU A 59 5.57 2.27 -0.94
C LEU A 59 6.37 2.83 0.22
N CYS A 60 6.04 4.05 0.65
CA CYS A 60 6.73 4.76 1.71
C CYS A 60 5.77 5.18 2.80
N SER A 61 6.31 5.39 4.01
CA SER A 61 5.54 6.01 5.09
C SER A 61 5.36 7.50 4.82
N ALA A 62 4.13 7.98 4.91
CA ALA A 62 3.87 9.41 4.76
C ALA A 62 4.40 10.22 5.93
N GLU A 63 4.54 9.60 7.11
CA GLU A 63 5.04 10.29 8.30
C GLU A 63 6.55 10.45 8.31
N THR A 64 7.28 9.41 7.92
CA THR A 64 8.73 9.39 8.05
C THR A 64 9.46 9.51 6.71
N GLY A 65 8.78 9.21 5.61
CA GLY A 65 9.39 9.13 4.30
C GLY A 65 10.20 7.86 4.07
N ASN A 66 10.25 6.97 5.06
CA ASN A 66 11.01 5.73 4.93
C ASN A 66 10.33 4.77 3.97
N ILE A 67 11.13 4.12 3.13
CA ILE A 67 10.66 3.07 2.23
C ILE A 67 10.48 1.79 3.04
N TYR A 68 9.33 1.13 2.87
CA TYR A 68 9.08 -0.15 3.54
C TYR A 68 9.85 -1.28 2.87
N ASP A 69 10.25 -2.25 3.68
CA ASP A 69 10.93 -3.45 3.19
C ASP A 69 9.91 -4.35 2.48
N VAL A 70 10.17 -4.64 1.21
CA VAL A 70 9.24 -5.42 0.39
C VAL A 70 9.11 -6.88 0.84
N ASP A 71 10.08 -7.38 1.56
CA ASP A 71 10.09 -8.78 2.01
C ASP A 71 9.41 -8.99 3.36
N MET A 72 9.06 -7.91 4.04
CA MET A 72 8.39 -7.98 5.34
C MET A 72 6.91 -7.74 5.19
N THR A 73 6.12 -8.28 6.12
CA THR A 73 4.68 -8.06 6.10
C THR A 73 4.34 -6.66 6.59
N ALA A 74 3.14 -6.21 6.26
CA ALA A 74 2.66 -4.91 6.73
C ALA A 74 2.69 -4.83 8.26
N ALA A 75 2.20 -5.87 8.93
CA ALA A 75 2.15 -5.90 10.40
C ALA A 75 3.54 -5.82 11.01
N GLU A 76 4.53 -6.52 10.42
CA GLU A 76 5.90 -6.53 10.94
C GLU A 76 6.55 -5.16 10.86
N GLN A 77 6.12 -4.31 9.95
CA GLN A 77 6.70 -2.99 9.76
C GLN A 77 5.93 -1.89 10.46
N GLY A 78 4.97 -2.24 11.29
CA GLY A 78 4.23 -1.26 12.07
C GLY A 78 3.09 -0.60 11.33
N ILE A 79 2.73 -1.07 10.15
CA ILE A 79 1.55 -0.57 9.45
C ILE A 79 0.31 -1.06 10.19
N CYS A 80 -0.64 -0.17 10.38
CA CYS A 80 -1.86 -0.47 11.12
C CYS A 80 -3.01 0.35 10.53
N ASN A 81 -4.20 0.23 11.13
CA ASN A 81 -5.33 1.06 10.72
C ASN A 81 -5.00 2.53 10.87
N GLY A 82 -5.29 3.29 9.84
CA GLY A 82 -5.05 4.72 9.84
C GLY A 82 -3.67 5.15 9.39
N THR A 83 -2.78 4.20 9.11
CA THR A 83 -1.46 4.53 8.59
C THR A 83 -1.60 5.21 7.22
N ARG A 84 -0.81 6.26 7.01
CA ARG A 84 -0.77 6.96 5.73
C ARG A 84 0.46 6.54 4.96
N LEU A 85 0.23 6.16 3.72
CA LEU A 85 1.26 5.64 2.82
C LEU A 85 1.36 6.54 1.60
N ILE A 86 2.54 6.54 0.98
CA ILE A 86 2.78 7.24 -0.29
C ILE A 86 3.26 6.21 -1.30
N LEU A 87 2.61 6.17 -2.45
CA LEU A 87 3.05 5.34 -3.57
C LEU A 87 3.72 6.22 -4.62
N ILE A 88 4.97 5.92 -4.91
CA ILE A 88 5.75 6.65 -5.90
C ILE A 88 6.43 5.72 -6.89
#